data_7d6306d777b7a4b53eb94742323e92d4
#
_entry.id   7d6306d777b7a4b53eb94742323e92d4
#
_cell.length_a   1.000
_cell.length_b   1.000
_cell.length_c   1.000
_cell.angle_alpha   90.00
_cell.angle_beta   90.00
_cell.angle_gamma   90.00
#
_symmetry.space_group_name_H-M   'P 1'
#
loop_
_entity.id
_entity.type
_entity.pdbx_description
1 polymer ?
#
loop_
_entity_poly.entity_id
_entity_poly.type
_entity_poly.pdbx_seq_one_letter_code
_entity_poly.pdbx_strand_id
1 'polypeptide(L)'
;MSTTSSWDPAWDQIFGSKEWGKYPPEHVIRFVAGNFYRVANRDDVHLLEIGCGPGANIWFMAREGFTAAGIDGSAIAIEQAQQRLAREGLSADLRAGDYATLPWPDASFDGVVENVSLYCNPWMYIQRALAEVRRVLKPGAPLLSSFFSDRTWGYGTGTCVEADGFLDPTEGPLGGAGFCLFLRRERIPQLFSGFTEISVERSSRTTDTERHLVEQFVVTCRKPIA
;
A
#
# COMPACT_ATOMS: atom_id res chain seq x y z
N MET A 1 -17.71 -18.14 -5.30
CA MET A 1 -18.27 -16.82 -4.97
C MET A 1 -17.58 -15.81 -5.87
N SER A 2 -18.32 -15.09 -6.69
CA SER A 2 -17.75 -14.07 -7.60
C SER A 2 -17.54 -12.78 -6.82
N THR A 3 -16.36 -12.59 -6.25
CA THR A 3 -15.99 -11.30 -5.69
C THR A 3 -15.50 -10.41 -6.83
N THR A 4 -16.32 -9.48 -7.25
CA THR A 4 -16.00 -8.51 -8.31
C THR A 4 -15.20 -7.32 -7.79
N SER A 5 -14.98 -7.21 -6.50
CA SER A 5 -14.28 -6.11 -5.82
C SER A 5 -13.00 -6.60 -5.13
N SER A 6 -11.95 -5.78 -5.15
CA SER A 6 -10.70 -5.99 -4.40
C SER A 6 -10.80 -5.56 -2.93
N TRP A 7 -11.97 -5.15 -2.47
CA TRP A 7 -12.19 -4.62 -1.12
C TRP A 7 -13.08 -5.55 -0.29
N ASP A 8 -12.67 -5.81 0.97
CA ASP A 8 -13.42 -6.56 1.96
C ASP A 8 -14.12 -5.59 2.93
N PRO A 9 -15.47 -5.65 3.07
CA PRO A 9 -16.23 -4.82 4.00
C PRO A 9 -15.81 -4.90 5.47
N ALA A 10 -15.09 -5.95 5.87
CA ALA A 10 -14.53 -6.07 7.22
C ALA A 10 -13.61 -4.89 7.58
N TRP A 11 -12.98 -4.25 6.59
CA TRP A 11 -12.12 -3.10 6.80
C TRP A 11 -12.85 -1.88 7.36
N ASP A 12 -14.14 -1.68 7.03
CA ASP A 12 -14.95 -0.61 7.65
C ASP A 12 -15.05 -0.78 9.16
N GLN A 13 -15.25 -2.02 9.62
CA GLN A 13 -15.30 -2.31 11.06
C GLN A 13 -13.92 -2.11 11.70
N ILE A 14 -12.86 -2.54 11.03
CA ILE A 14 -11.50 -2.39 11.51
C ILE A 14 -11.14 -0.90 11.64
N PHE A 15 -11.41 -0.08 10.62
CA PHE A 15 -11.15 1.37 10.68
C PHE A 15 -12.05 2.11 11.67
N GLY A 16 -13.30 1.65 11.85
CA GLY A 16 -14.21 2.23 12.82
C GLY A 16 -13.93 1.87 14.28
N SER A 17 -13.17 0.80 14.53
CA SER A 17 -12.98 0.24 15.89
C SER A 17 -11.77 0.79 16.64
N LYS A 18 -10.79 1.37 15.96
CA LYS A 18 -9.55 1.87 16.58
C LYS A 18 -8.97 3.08 15.84
N GLU A 19 -8.25 3.90 16.58
CA GLU A 19 -7.46 4.98 15.99
C GLU A 19 -6.21 4.41 15.31
N TRP A 20 -5.96 4.85 14.09
CA TRP A 20 -4.79 4.46 13.31
C TRP A 20 -3.65 5.46 13.48
N GLY A 21 -2.42 4.96 13.41
CA GLY A 21 -1.22 5.77 13.54
C GLY A 21 -1.22 6.99 12.61
N LYS A 22 -0.64 8.07 13.09
CA LYS A 22 -0.57 9.34 12.36
C LYS A 22 0.61 9.40 11.39
N TYR A 23 1.69 8.71 11.71
CA TYR A 23 2.97 8.90 11.03
C TYR A 23 3.25 7.79 10.02
N PRO A 24 3.87 8.14 8.87
CA PRO A 24 4.30 7.15 7.89
C PRO A 24 5.43 6.27 8.44
N PRO A 25 5.58 5.04 7.94
CA PRO A 25 6.75 4.21 8.24
C PRO A 25 8.00 4.78 7.55
N GLU A 26 9.17 4.48 8.11
CA GLU A 26 10.46 5.02 7.64
C GLU A 26 10.70 4.81 6.14
N HIS A 27 10.38 3.63 5.61
CA HIS A 27 10.61 3.33 4.19
C HIS A 27 9.80 4.22 3.25
N VAL A 28 8.59 4.66 3.64
CA VAL A 28 7.81 5.64 2.86
C VAL A 28 8.48 7.01 2.89
N ILE A 29 8.95 7.46 4.06
CA ILE A 29 9.67 8.73 4.19
C ILE A 29 10.92 8.72 3.32
N ARG A 30 11.74 7.65 3.41
CA ARG A 30 12.97 7.49 2.60
C ARG A 30 12.69 7.48 1.11
N PHE A 31 11.63 6.79 0.67
CA PHE A 31 11.22 6.74 -0.72
C PHE A 31 10.84 8.12 -1.26
N VAL A 32 9.96 8.84 -0.56
CA VAL A 32 9.53 10.18 -0.96
C VAL A 32 10.71 11.16 -0.95
N ALA A 33 11.51 11.16 0.12
CA ALA A 33 12.65 12.05 0.25
C ALA A 33 13.72 11.77 -0.83
N GLY A 34 14.04 10.49 -1.06
CA GLY A 34 15.07 10.10 -2.02
C GLY A 34 14.73 10.44 -3.47
N ASN A 35 13.44 10.35 -3.83
CA ASN A 35 13.00 10.61 -5.20
C ASN A 35 12.61 12.08 -5.45
N PHE A 36 12.03 12.80 -4.45
CA PHE A 36 11.31 14.03 -4.73
C PHE A 36 11.77 15.27 -3.93
N TYR A 37 12.60 15.16 -2.87
CA TYR A 37 12.99 16.33 -2.07
C TYR A 37 13.88 17.34 -2.81
N ARG A 38 14.52 16.93 -3.90
CA ARG A 38 15.44 17.79 -4.68
C ARG A 38 14.76 18.49 -5.86
N VAL A 39 13.45 18.33 -6.03
CA VAL A 39 12.71 19.04 -7.08
C VAL A 39 12.61 20.54 -6.75
N ALA A 40 12.52 21.37 -7.77
CA ALA A 40 12.44 22.81 -7.60
C ALA A 40 11.13 23.26 -6.94
N ASN A 41 10.02 22.63 -7.31
CA ASN A 41 8.70 22.89 -6.76
C ASN A 41 8.00 21.57 -6.44
N ARG A 42 7.70 21.31 -5.18
CA ARG A 42 7.06 20.06 -4.74
C ARG A 42 5.58 20.00 -5.10
N ASP A 43 4.90 21.14 -5.25
CA ASP A 43 3.49 21.21 -5.63
C ASP A 43 3.24 20.68 -7.06
N ASP A 44 4.27 20.73 -7.92
CA ASP A 44 4.22 20.15 -9.28
C ASP A 44 4.37 18.62 -9.29
N VAL A 45 4.68 18.00 -8.16
CA VAL A 45 4.85 16.55 -8.03
C VAL A 45 3.58 15.91 -7.50
N HIS A 46 2.98 15.05 -8.30
CA HIS A 46 1.74 14.36 -8.00
C HIS A 46 2.03 12.95 -7.47
N LEU A 47 1.71 12.67 -6.22
CA LEU A 47 1.92 11.39 -5.57
C LEU A 47 0.59 10.72 -5.24
N LEU A 48 0.47 9.43 -5.55
CA LEU A 48 -0.70 8.62 -5.23
C LEU A 48 -0.36 7.58 -4.15
N GLU A 49 -1.29 7.36 -3.22
CA GLU A 49 -1.30 6.16 -2.39
C GLU A 49 -2.51 5.31 -2.70
N ILE A 50 -2.32 4.02 -2.99
CA ILE A 50 -3.40 3.02 -3.09
C ILE A 50 -3.53 2.28 -1.76
N GLY A 51 -4.79 2.07 -1.31
CA GLY A 51 -5.08 1.56 0.02
C GLY A 51 -4.62 2.54 1.12
N CYS A 52 -4.98 3.82 0.96
CA CYS A 52 -4.43 4.88 1.80
C CYS A 52 -4.97 4.87 3.25
N GLY A 53 -6.00 4.06 3.54
CA GLY A 53 -6.59 3.99 4.85
C GLY A 53 -6.93 5.38 5.42
N PRO A 54 -6.76 5.61 6.74
CA PRO A 54 -6.97 6.91 7.38
C PRO A 54 -5.90 7.97 7.06
N GLY A 55 -5.11 7.79 6.00
CA GLY A 55 -4.31 8.82 5.36
C GLY A 55 -3.02 9.24 6.08
N ALA A 56 -2.30 8.32 6.73
CA ALA A 56 -1.03 8.65 7.39
C ALA A 56 0.06 9.10 6.39
N ASN A 57 0.21 8.34 5.30
CA ASN A 57 1.17 8.67 4.25
C ASN A 57 0.69 9.85 3.41
N ILE A 58 -0.62 9.96 3.14
CA ILE A 58 -1.23 11.12 2.46
C ILE A 58 -0.96 12.40 3.25
N TRP A 59 -1.19 12.39 4.57
CA TRP A 59 -0.91 13.53 5.43
C TRP A 59 0.56 13.95 5.35
N PHE A 60 1.48 12.99 5.37
CA PHE A 60 2.91 13.27 5.23
C PHE A 60 3.23 13.92 3.88
N MET A 61 2.76 13.33 2.77
CA MET A 61 3.02 13.85 1.42
C MET A 61 2.46 15.28 1.26
N ALA A 62 1.22 15.51 1.69
CA ALA A 62 0.59 16.84 1.64
C ALA A 62 1.33 17.86 2.53
N ARG A 63 1.77 17.48 3.74
CA ARG A 63 2.52 18.33 4.65
C ARG A 63 3.89 18.70 4.10
N GLU A 64 4.53 17.80 3.35
CA GLU A 64 5.79 18.06 2.67
C GLU A 64 5.64 18.95 1.41
N GLY A 65 4.42 19.36 1.07
CA GLY A 65 4.10 20.26 -0.03
C GLY A 65 3.90 19.57 -1.38
N PHE A 66 3.68 18.25 -1.40
CA PHE A 66 3.35 17.52 -2.63
C PHE A 66 1.85 17.55 -2.91
N THR A 67 1.48 17.52 -4.20
CA THR A 67 0.09 17.26 -4.60
C THR A 67 -0.23 15.79 -4.37
N ALA A 68 -0.98 15.50 -3.32
CA ALA A 68 -1.27 14.14 -2.89
C ALA A 68 -2.65 13.67 -3.36
N ALA A 69 -2.73 12.39 -3.73
CA ALA A 69 -3.99 11.69 -4.01
C ALA A 69 -4.01 10.34 -3.29
N GLY A 70 -5.19 9.85 -2.94
CA GLY A 70 -5.37 8.58 -2.27
C GLY A 70 -6.67 7.87 -2.65
N ILE A 71 -6.63 6.55 -2.65
CA ILE A 71 -7.82 5.71 -2.83
C ILE A 71 -7.84 4.61 -1.78
N ASP A 72 -9.02 4.35 -1.23
CA ASP A 72 -9.27 3.22 -0.34
C ASP A 72 -10.69 2.69 -0.56
N GLY A 73 -10.90 1.38 -0.36
CA GLY A 73 -12.22 0.77 -0.45
C GLY A 73 -13.18 1.24 0.63
N SER A 74 -12.66 1.60 1.80
CA SER A 74 -13.44 2.06 2.95
C SER A 74 -13.77 3.55 2.88
N ALA A 75 -15.05 3.87 2.76
CA ALA A 75 -15.53 5.25 2.86
C ALA A 75 -15.25 5.85 4.26
N ILE A 76 -15.26 5.03 5.32
CA ILE A 76 -14.93 5.44 6.68
C ILE A 76 -13.46 5.89 6.77
N ALA A 77 -12.55 5.12 6.18
CA ALA A 77 -11.13 5.47 6.14
C ALA A 77 -10.90 6.78 5.37
N ILE A 78 -11.56 6.97 4.24
CA ILE A 78 -11.49 8.20 3.45
C ILE A 78 -11.99 9.41 4.25
N GLU A 79 -13.11 9.29 4.95
CA GLU A 79 -13.61 10.36 5.82
C GLU A 79 -12.61 10.70 6.94
N GLN A 80 -12.02 9.70 7.58
CA GLN A 80 -10.98 9.90 8.60
C GLN A 80 -9.74 10.60 8.03
N ALA A 81 -9.32 10.23 6.82
CA ALA A 81 -8.20 10.87 6.13
C ALA A 81 -8.51 12.34 5.80
N GLN A 82 -9.71 12.65 5.32
CA GLN A 82 -10.16 14.03 5.07
C GLN A 82 -10.15 14.87 6.36
N GLN A 83 -10.70 14.33 7.44
CA GLN A 83 -10.70 14.99 8.75
C GLN A 83 -9.27 15.23 9.28
N ARG A 84 -8.37 14.28 9.08
CA ARG A 84 -6.95 14.40 9.46
C ARG A 84 -6.27 15.56 8.74
N LEU A 85 -6.45 15.67 7.44
CA LEU A 85 -5.90 16.74 6.63
C LEU A 85 -6.49 18.09 7.02
N ALA A 86 -7.80 18.18 7.16
CA ALA A 86 -8.50 19.42 7.50
C ALA A 86 -8.06 20.03 8.83
N ARG A 87 -7.69 19.22 9.83
CA ARG A 87 -7.18 19.67 11.13
C ARG A 87 -5.90 20.51 11.01
N GLU A 88 -5.14 20.34 9.97
CA GLU A 88 -3.86 21.05 9.71
C GLU A 88 -3.95 21.95 8.46
N GLY A 89 -5.15 22.17 7.91
CA GLY A 89 -5.35 23.00 6.71
C GLY A 89 -4.75 22.41 5.43
N LEU A 90 -4.56 21.08 5.42
CA LEU A 90 -4.04 20.35 4.26
C LEU A 90 -5.18 19.80 3.41
N SER A 91 -4.88 19.47 2.14
CA SER A 91 -5.82 18.86 1.20
C SER A 91 -5.16 17.78 0.35
N ALA A 92 -5.96 16.83 -0.15
CA ALA A 92 -5.57 15.82 -1.13
C ALA A 92 -6.80 15.38 -1.93
N ASP A 93 -6.60 14.80 -3.13
CA ASP A 93 -7.67 14.13 -3.90
C ASP A 93 -7.90 12.73 -3.32
N LEU A 94 -8.88 12.62 -2.42
CA LEU A 94 -9.21 11.36 -1.73
C LEU A 94 -10.49 10.75 -2.28
N ARG A 95 -10.43 9.48 -2.67
CA ARG A 95 -11.55 8.77 -3.30
C ARG A 95 -11.81 7.43 -2.62
N ALA A 96 -13.08 7.15 -2.33
CA ALA A 96 -13.53 5.81 -1.99
C ALA A 96 -13.69 5.00 -3.28
N GLY A 97 -13.04 3.83 -3.38
CA GLY A 97 -13.10 3.03 -4.60
C GLY A 97 -12.14 1.85 -4.63
N ASP A 98 -12.21 1.10 -5.73
CA ASP A 98 -11.40 -0.08 -5.96
C ASP A 98 -10.09 0.29 -6.68
N TYR A 99 -8.95 -0.01 -6.08
CA TYR A 99 -7.65 0.26 -6.68
C TYR A 99 -7.27 -0.70 -7.83
N ALA A 100 -8.06 -1.74 -8.08
CA ALA A 100 -7.98 -2.53 -9.31
C ALA A 100 -8.63 -1.82 -10.53
N THR A 101 -9.21 -0.61 -10.32
CA THR A 101 -9.78 0.26 -11.35
C THR A 101 -9.60 1.71 -10.92
N LEU A 102 -8.42 2.27 -11.16
CA LEU A 102 -8.07 3.60 -10.68
C LEU A 102 -8.78 4.70 -11.49
N PRO A 103 -9.47 5.65 -10.81
CA PRO A 103 -10.26 6.68 -11.48
C PRO A 103 -9.42 7.90 -11.97
N TRP A 104 -8.16 7.69 -12.29
CA TRP A 104 -7.26 8.71 -12.84
C TRP A 104 -6.78 8.31 -14.23
N PRO A 105 -6.50 9.30 -15.11
CA PRO A 105 -5.95 9.06 -16.44
C PRO A 105 -4.58 8.35 -16.42
N ASP A 106 -4.17 7.85 -17.58
CA ASP A 106 -2.83 7.33 -17.78
C ASP A 106 -1.77 8.40 -17.51
N ALA A 107 -0.62 7.99 -16.97
CA ALA A 107 0.53 8.87 -16.75
C ALA A 107 0.21 10.15 -15.93
N SER A 108 -0.63 10.02 -14.88
CA SER A 108 -1.03 11.13 -14.01
C SER A 108 -0.06 11.39 -12.86
N PHE A 109 0.70 10.38 -12.42
CA PHE A 109 1.46 10.45 -11.17
C PHE A 109 2.97 10.33 -11.38
N ASP A 110 3.71 11.15 -10.63
CA ASP A 110 5.18 11.15 -10.57
C ASP A 110 5.71 10.04 -9.66
N GLY A 111 4.88 9.49 -8.78
CA GLY A 111 5.20 8.35 -7.92
C GLY A 111 3.95 7.75 -7.28
N VAL A 112 4.03 6.45 -6.98
CA VAL A 112 2.96 5.73 -6.26
C VAL A 112 3.54 5.06 -5.03
N VAL A 113 2.78 5.12 -3.93
CA VAL A 113 3.01 4.38 -2.70
C VAL A 113 1.91 3.35 -2.53
N GLU A 114 2.28 2.15 -2.23
CA GLU A 114 1.45 1.08 -1.69
C GLU A 114 2.13 0.61 -0.39
N ASN A 115 1.44 0.73 0.71
CA ASN A 115 2.02 0.37 2.00
C ASN A 115 1.11 -0.58 2.77
N VAL A 116 1.41 -1.88 2.63
CA VAL A 116 0.69 -3.00 3.27
C VAL A 116 -0.83 -2.92 3.11
N SER A 117 -1.29 -2.74 1.88
CA SER A 117 -2.70 -2.77 1.51
C SER A 117 -3.03 -3.89 0.52
N LEU A 118 -2.14 -4.20 -0.42
CA LEU A 118 -2.39 -5.23 -1.42
C LEU A 118 -2.43 -6.65 -0.85
N TYR A 119 -1.77 -6.90 0.26
CA TYR A 119 -1.68 -8.23 0.87
C TYR A 119 -3.04 -8.84 1.27
N CYS A 120 -4.06 -8.00 1.48
CA CYS A 120 -5.41 -8.48 1.82
C CYS A 120 -6.23 -8.94 0.60
N ASN A 121 -5.58 -9.15 -0.54
CA ASN A 121 -6.21 -9.58 -1.78
C ASN A 121 -5.55 -10.82 -2.39
N PRO A 122 -6.32 -11.66 -3.11
CA PRO A 122 -5.79 -12.75 -3.90
C PRO A 122 -4.81 -12.29 -4.99
N TRP A 123 -3.88 -13.17 -5.35
CA TRP A 123 -2.82 -12.89 -6.34
C TRP A 123 -3.30 -12.22 -7.61
N MET A 124 -4.40 -12.70 -8.18
CA MET A 124 -4.97 -12.14 -9.40
C MET A 124 -5.42 -10.68 -9.25
N TYR A 125 -5.94 -10.30 -8.08
CA TYR A 125 -6.33 -8.92 -7.80
C TYR A 125 -5.13 -8.01 -7.63
N ILE A 126 -4.10 -8.49 -6.93
CA ILE A 126 -2.83 -7.76 -6.78
C ILE A 126 -2.23 -7.46 -8.16
N GLN A 127 -2.23 -8.45 -9.08
CA GLN A 127 -1.75 -8.23 -10.44
C GLN A 127 -2.56 -7.17 -11.19
N ARG A 128 -3.89 -7.14 -11.05
CA ARG A 128 -4.75 -6.10 -11.65
C ARG A 128 -4.45 -4.73 -11.06
N ALA A 129 -4.34 -4.62 -9.74
CA ALA A 129 -3.99 -3.37 -9.06
C ALA A 129 -2.63 -2.84 -9.54
N LEU A 130 -1.60 -3.70 -9.63
CA LEU A 130 -0.29 -3.32 -10.13
C LEU A 130 -0.31 -2.92 -11.61
N ALA A 131 -1.18 -3.50 -12.44
CA ALA A 131 -1.38 -3.07 -13.82
C ALA A 131 -1.98 -1.65 -13.88
N GLU A 132 -2.96 -1.33 -13.03
CA GLU A 132 -3.53 0.00 -12.91
C GLU A 132 -2.52 1.02 -12.36
N VAL A 133 -1.74 0.64 -11.33
CA VAL A 133 -0.62 1.46 -10.84
C VAL A 133 0.35 1.79 -11.98
N ARG A 134 0.74 0.78 -12.76
CA ARG A 134 1.62 1.01 -13.93
C ARG A 134 0.96 1.92 -14.96
N ARG A 135 -0.34 1.82 -15.19
CA ARG A 135 -1.07 2.69 -16.12
C ARG A 135 -1.01 4.15 -15.71
N VAL A 136 -1.31 4.43 -14.44
CA VAL A 136 -1.39 5.82 -13.93
C VAL A 136 -0.04 6.45 -13.63
N LEU A 137 1.03 5.68 -13.44
CA LEU A 137 2.40 6.20 -13.33
C LEU A 137 2.86 6.83 -14.64
N LYS A 138 3.59 7.94 -14.58
CA LYS A 138 4.35 8.49 -15.72
C LYS A 138 5.48 7.53 -16.12
N PRO A 139 5.92 7.49 -17.38
CA PRO A 139 7.09 6.71 -17.78
C PRO A 139 8.32 7.03 -16.91
N GLY A 140 9.03 6.01 -16.45
CA GLY A 140 10.18 6.14 -15.54
C GLY A 140 9.84 6.46 -14.08
N ALA A 141 8.58 6.75 -13.74
CA ALA A 141 8.17 7.10 -12.39
C ALA A 141 8.27 5.91 -11.43
N PRO A 142 8.66 6.14 -10.16
CA PRO A 142 8.86 5.08 -9.18
C PRO A 142 7.57 4.64 -8.48
N LEU A 143 7.55 3.35 -8.10
CA LEU A 143 6.61 2.71 -7.19
C LEU A 143 7.36 2.24 -5.94
N LEU A 144 6.76 2.45 -4.77
CA LEU A 144 7.08 1.70 -3.54
C LEU A 144 5.90 0.81 -3.21
N SER A 145 6.17 -0.48 -2.93
CA SER A 145 5.15 -1.43 -2.47
C SER A 145 5.70 -2.30 -1.35
N SER A 146 4.91 -2.54 -0.31
CA SER A 146 5.33 -3.35 0.83
C SER A 146 4.35 -4.47 1.16
N PHE A 147 4.91 -5.65 1.44
CA PHE A 147 4.15 -6.88 1.73
C PHE A 147 4.72 -7.56 2.96
N PHE A 148 3.86 -8.16 3.77
CA PHE A 148 4.32 -9.09 4.79
C PHE A 148 5.03 -10.29 4.15
N SER A 149 6.21 -10.65 4.68
CA SER A 149 6.96 -11.80 4.19
C SER A 149 6.44 -13.11 4.79
N ASP A 150 6.77 -14.22 4.15
CA ASP A 150 6.54 -15.58 4.64
C ASP A 150 7.30 -15.92 5.94
N ARG A 151 8.14 -15.00 6.44
CA ARG A 151 8.80 -15.12 7.75
C ARG A 151 8.04 -14.40 8.86
N THR A 152 7.00 -13.65 8.52
CA THR A 152 6.18 -12.96 9.54
C THR A 152 5.42 -13.98 10.36
N TRP A 153 5.44 -13.78 11.68
CA TRP A 153 4.63 -14.57 12.61
C TRP A 153 3.16 -14.60 12.18
N GLY A 154 2.60 -15.80 12.15
CA GLY A 154 1.26 -16.07 11.64
C GLY A 154 1.23 -16.63 10.21
N TYR A 155 2.37 -16.62 9.47
CA TYR A 155 2.45 -17.33 8.20
C TYR A 155 2.13 -18.81 8.37
N GLY A 156 1.29 -19.36 7.48
CA GLY A 156 0.90 -20.77 7.53
C GLY A 156 -0.22 -21.10 8.52
N THR A 157 -0.72 -20.10 9.28
CA THR A 157 -1.90 -20.28 10.14
C THR A 157 -3.19 -19.87 9.39
N GLY A 158 -4.35 -20.31 9.89
CA GLY A 158 -5.63 -20.14 9.17
C GLY A 158 -5.83 -21.17 8.06
N THR A 159 -6.77 -20.90 7.16
CA THR A 159 -7.10 -21.79 6.05
C THR A 159 -6.35 -21.38 4.79
N CYS A 160 -5.47 -22.26 4.29
CA CYS A 160 -4.77 -22.01 3.02
C CYS A 160 -5.77 -22.10 1.85
N VAL A 161 -5.90 -21.03 1.07
CA VAL A 161 -6.85 -20.92 -0.06
C VAL A 161 -6.16 -20.74 -1.41
N GLU A 162 -4.92 -20.25 -1.39
CA GLU A 162 -4.03 -20.22 -2.56
C GLU A 162 -2.55 -20.26 -2.10
N ALA A 163 -1.61 -20.33 -3.03
CA ALA A 163 -0.18 -20.34 -2.68
C ALA A 163 0.19 -19.08 -1.89
N ASP A 164 0.62 -19.26 -0.63
CA ASP A 164 0.98 -18.21 0.34
C ASP A 164 -0.19 -17.30 0.75
N GLY A 165 -1.43 -17.65 0.38
CA GLY A 165 -2.66 -16.97 0.73
C GLY A 165 -3.49 -17.75 1.74
N PHE A 166 -3.80 -17.13 2.86
CA PHE A 166 -4.52 -17.74 3.98
C PHE A 166 -5.74 -16.90 4.34
N LEU A 167 -6.85 -17.58 4.63
CA LEU A 167 -8.05 -16.97 5.19
C LEU A 167 -8.00 -17.09 6.72
N ASP A 168 -8.24 -15.96 7.39
CA ASP A 168 -8.28 -15.82 8.84
C ASP A 168 -7.07 -16.45 9.55
N PRO A 169 -5.84 -15.92 9.32
CA PRO A 169 -4.70 -16.29 10.13
C PRO A 169 -5.05 -16.21 11.60
N THR A 170 -4.66 -17.22 12.38
CA THR A 170 -5.03 -17.31 13.81
C THR A 170 -4.01 -16.66 14.74
N GLU A 171 -2.85 -16.28 14.20
CA GLU A 171 -1.74 -15.70 14.95
C GLU A 171 -1.15 -14.50 14.22
N GLY A 172 -0.33 -13.74 14.94
CA GLY A 172 0.46 -12.66 14.40
C GLY A 172 -0.29 -11.35 14.16
N PRO A 173 0.36 -10.40 13.49
CA PRO A 173 -0.21 -9.06 13.26
C PRO A 173 -1.43 -9.08 12.34
N LEU A 174 -1.64 -10.17 11.60
CA LEU A 174 -2.73 -10.36 10.66
C LEU A 174 -3.82 -11.32 11.18
N GLY A 175 -3.77 -11.68 12.45
CA GLY A 175 -4.76 -12.54 13.08
C GLY A 175 -6.17 -11.95 12.96
N GLY A 176 -7.10 -12.71 12.34
CA GLY A 176 -8.49 -12.29 12.14
C GLY A 176 -8.70 -11.19 11.09
N ALA A 177 -7.71 -10.92 10.23
CA ALA A 177 -7.80 -9.86 9.22
C ALA A 177 -8.45 -10.32 7.88
N GLY A 178 -9.15 -11.46 7.86
CA GLY A 178 -9.70 -12.02 6.64
C GLY A 178 -8.64 -12.65 5.76
N PHE A 179 -8.72 -12.43 4.44
CA PHE A 179 -7.69 -12.96 3.53
C PHE A 179 -6.37 -12.21 3.67
N CYS A 180 -5.26 -12.98 3.75
CA CYS A 180 -3.89 -12.45 3.85
C CYS A 180 -2.95 -13.23 2.93
N LEU A 181 -2.27 -12.52 2.03
CA LEU A 181 -1.18 -13.05 1.23
C LEU A 181 0.15 -12.66 1.88
N PHE A 182 0.97 -13.66 2.19
CA PHE A 182 2.34 -13.48 2.64
C PHE A 182 3.28 -13.66 1.45
N LEU A 183 4.03 -12.64 1.09
CA LEU A 183 4.85 -12.70 -0.12
C LEU A 183 6.15 -13.45 0.13
N ARG A 184 6.47 -14.41 -0.75
CA ARG A 184 7.80 -15.03 -0.77
C ARG A 184 8.76 -14.25 -1.66
N ARG A 185 10.03 -14.25 -1.27
CA ARG A 185 11.08 -13.53 -2.00
C ARG A 185 11.18 -13.92 -3.48
N GLU A 186 11.05 -15.20 -3.78
CA GLU A 186 11.14 -15.75 -5.13
C GLU A 186 9.95 -15.39 -6.04
N ARG A 187 8.80 -14.99 -5.47
CA ARG A 187 7.62 -14.57 -6.22
C ARG A 187 7.62 -13.09 -6.60
N ILE A 188 8.49 -12.28 -6.00
CA ILE A 188 8.56 -10.84 -6.27
C ILE A 188 8.82 -10.53 -7.74
N PRO A 189 9.79 -11.18 -8.45
CA PRO A 189 10.01 -10.90 -9.86
C PRO A 189 8.81 -11.17 -10.75
N GLN A 190 8.01 -12.19 -10.43
CA GLN A 190 6.78 -12.51 -11.15
C GLN A 190 5.71 -11.45 -10.91
N LEU A 191 5.53 -11.00 -9.66
CA LEU A 191 4.51 -10.02 -9.30
C LEU A 191 4.78 -8.66 -9.94
N PHE A 192 6.04 -8.25 -9.96
CA PHE A 192 6.48 -6.95 -10.50
C PHE A 192 7.03 -7.04 -11.94
N SER A 193 6.72 -8.09 -12.70
CA SER A 193 7.25 -8.32 -14.06
C SER A 193 6.93 -7.21 -15.07
N GLY A 194 5.92 -6.37 -14.79
CA GLY A 194 5.58 -5.18 -15.60
C GLY A 194 6.43 -3.94 -15.30
N PHE A 195 7.38 -4.03 -14.36
CA PHE A 195 8.23 -2.93 -13.92
C PHE A 195 9.71 -3.22 -14.18
N THR A 196 10.54 -2.18 -14.10
CA THR A 196 12.00 -2.23 -14.23
C THR A 196 12.68 -1.76 -12.94
N GLU A 197 13.98 -1.93 -12.84
CA GLU A 197 14.79 -1.48 -11.70
C GLU A 197 14.25 -1.98 -10.35
N ILE A 198 13.85 -3.25 -10.30
CA ILE A 198 13.27 -3.85 -9.09
C ILE A 198 14.36 -4.01 -8.03
N SER A 199 14.21 -3.29 -6.93
CA SER A 199 15.01 -3.42 -5.71
C SER A 199 14.15 -3.93 -4.56
N VAL A 200 14.73 -4.74 -3.68
CA VAL A 200 14.00 -5.34 -2.57
C VAL A 200 14.81 -5.22 -1.29
N GLU A 201 14.27 -4.47 -0.36
CA GLU A 201 14.75 -4.36 1.02
C GLU A 201 13.86 -5.14 1.98
N ARG A 202 14.29 -5.28 3.22
CA ARG A 202 13.49 -5.83 4.31
C ARG A 202 13.36 -4.81 5.43
N SER A 203 12.13 -4.66 5.94
CA SER A 203 11.85 -3.98 7.19
C SER A 203 11.36 -5.02 8.19
N SER A 204 12.01 -5.13 9.34
CA SER A 204 11.65 -6.13 10.33
C SER A 204 11.72 -5.58 11.75
N ARG A 205 10.84 -6.12 12.59
CA ARG A 205 10.86 -5.90 14.04
C ARG A 205 10.48 -7.16 14.77
N THR A 206 10.92 -7.29 15.99
CA THR A 206 10.46 -8.34 16.90
C THR A 206 9.38 -7.82 17.84
N THR A 207 8.58 -8.73 18.35
CA THR A 207 7.54 -8.48 19.36
C THR A 207 7.61 -9.54 20.46
N ASP A 208 6.91 -9.32 21.56
CA ASP A 208 6.85 -10.23 22.72
C ASP A 208 8.27 -10.69 23.17
N THR A 209 9.11 -9.71 23.51
CA THR A 209 10.46 -9.97 24.00
C THR A 209 11.27 -10.85 22.99
N GLU A 210 11.27 -10.45 21.73
CA GLU A 210 11.97 -11.08 20.59
C GLU A 210 11.45 -12.49 20.19
N ARG A 211 10.32 -12.94 20.72
CA ARG A 211 9.75 -14.25 20.42
C ARG A 211 9.19 -14.33 19.01
N HIS A 212 8.67 -13.23 18.49
CA HIS A 212 7.97 -13.19 17.21
C HIS A 212 8.60 -12.16 16.29
N LEU A 213 8.78 -12.56 15.02
CA LEU A 213 9.26 -11.71 13.95
C LEU A 213 8.07 -11.16 13.15
N VAL A 214 8.07 -9.86 12.88
CA VAL A 214 7.22 -9.22 11.89
C VAL A 214 8.14 -8.64 10.82
N GLU A 215 8.10 -9.19 9.61
CA GLU A 215 8.98 -8.81 8.51
C GLU A 215 8.16 -8.44 7.27
N GLN A 216 8.56 -7.38 6.61
CA GLN A 216 7.99 -6.94 5.34
C GLN A 216 9.09 -6.87 4.28
N PHE A 217 8.78 -7.28 3.06
CA PHE A 217 9.52 -6.84 1.89
C PHE A 217 9.08 -5.44 1.52
N VAL A 218 10.04 -4.56 1.29
CA VAL A 218 9.87 -3.23 0.73
C VAL A 218 10.44 -3.27 -0.68
N VAL A 219 9.55 -3.25 -1.66
CA VAL A 219 9.89 -3.33 -3.08
C VAL A 219 9.83 -1.93 -3.66
N THR A 220 10.91 -1.48 -4.29
CA THR A 220 10.91 -0.30 -5.13
C THR A 220 11.19 -0.70 -6.57
N CYS A 221 10.48 -0.09 -7.50
CA CYS A 221 10.65 -0.35 -8.92
C CYS A 221 10.19 0.86 -9.74
N ARG A 222 10.36 0.82 -11.07
CA ARG A 222 9.94 1.92 -11.95
C ARG A 222 9.06 1.43 -13.09
N LYS A 223 8.13 2.29 -13.52
CA LYS A 223 7.48 2.07 -14.81
C LYS A 223 8.51 2.14 -15.93
N PRO A 224 8.52 1.22 -16.89
CA PRO A 224 9.39 1.31 -18.07
C PRO A 224 9.24 2.66 -18.78
N ILE A 225 10.34 3.14 -19.38
CA ILE A 225 10.35 4.39 -20.18
C ILE A 225 9.78 4.16 -21.60
N ALA A 226 9.21 2.99 -21.87
CA ALA A 226 8.66 2.51 -23.14
C ALA A 226 9.70 2.31 -24.24
#